data_d0a0ca90cd071595df14a2c9369b5576
#
_entry.id   d0a0ca90cd071595df14a2c9369b5576
#
_cell.length_a   1.000
_cell.length_b   1.000
_cell.length_c   1.000
_cell.angle_alpha   90.00
_cell.angle_beta   90.00
_cell.angle_gamma   90.00
#
_symmetry.space_group_name_H-M   'P 1'
#
loop_
_entity.id
_entity.type
_entity.pdbx_description
1 polymer ?
#
loop_
_entity_poly.entity_id
_entity_poly.type
_entity_poly.pdbx_seq_one_letter_code
_entity_poly.pdbx_strand_id
1 'polypeptide(L)'
;YPEKALLHDKWGTVLKSQTYFEVVDKVLRLSSCLLKMGIKSGDRVLICSENRSEWAISDLAVMAIGGISVPAYTTNTVDDHIFILQHAEISLILCSGGSIAERLEKAVKFGKCFPRLICFDGASGNMMSFDDALADNQPLSLQSDVIKAPMASDIACLIYTSGTSGKPKGVM
;
A
#
# COMPACT_ATOMS: atom_id res chain seq x y z
N TYR A 1 -15.19 18.54 8.97
CA TYR A 1 -16.41 17.86 8.46
C TYR A 1 -16.28 16.34 8.59
N PRO A 2 -16.15 15.77 9.82
CA PRO A 2 -15.84 14.34 10.02
C PRO A 2 -16.90 13.40 9.41
N GLU A 3 -18.15 13.84 9.38
CA GLU A 3 -19.30 13.04 8.92
C GLU A 3 -19.53 13.12 7.40
N LYS A 4 -18.79 13.96 6.68
CA LYS A 4 -18.91 13.98 5.21
C LYS A 4 -18.26 12.76 4.60
N ALA A 5 -18.86 12.23 3.52
CA ALA A 5 -18.26 11.16 2.74
C ALA A 5 -16.97 11.66 2.05
N LEU A 6 -15.93 10.84 2.13
CA LEU A 6 -14.64 11.07 1.48
C LEU A 6 -14.41 10.08 0.34
N LEU A 7 -14.65 8.79 0.56
CA LEU A 7 -14.45 7.75 -0.42
C LEU A 7 -15.79 7.06 -0.77
N HIS A 8 -15.91 6.69 -2.03
CA HIS A 8 -17.06 5.96 -2.53
C HIS A 8 -16.58 4.76 -3.35
N ASP A 9 -16.87 3.56 -2.88
CA ASP A 9 -16.65 2.32 -3.63
C ASP A 9 -17.95 1.90 -4.30
N LYS A 10 -17.87 1.61 -5.60
CA LYS A 10 -19.00 1.10 -6.37
C LYS A 10 -18.74 -0.33 -6.79
N TRP A 11 -19.50 -1.26 -6.23
CA TRP A 11 -19.48 -2.69 -6.58
C TRP A 11 -20.80 -3.06 -7.25
N GLY A 12 -20.81 -3.13 -8.57
CA GLY A 12 -22.04 -3.34 -9.33
C GLY A 12 -23.03 -2.21 -9.09
N THR A 13 -24.18 -2.51 -8.47
CA THR A 13 -25.24 -1.54 -8.09
C THR A 13 -25.08 -0.98 -6.70
N VAL A 14 -24.19 -1.55 -5.86
CA VAL A 14 -24.00 -1.13 -4.47
C VAL A 14 -22.97 -0.01 -4.40
N LEU A 15 -23.34 1.10 -3.77
CA LEU A 15 -22.45 2.21 -3.43
C LEU A 15 -22.20 2.18 -1.92
N LYS A 16 -20.95 1.97 -1.54
CA LYS A 16 -20.49 2.07 -0.15
C LYS A 16 -19.71 3.37 0.02
N SER A 17 -20.14 4.22 0.94
CA SER A 17 -19.45 5.47 1.26
C SER A 17 -18.71 5.35 2.58
N GLN A 18 -17.55 5.98 2.68
CA GLN A 18 -16.77 6.10 3.90
C GLN A 18 -16.58 7.59 4.21
N THR A 19 -16.83 7.97 5.44
CA THR A 19 -16.67 9.36 5.92
C THR A 19 -15.20 9.70 6.12
N TYR A 20 -14.90 11.00 6.25
CA TYR A 20 -13.55 11.46 6.64
C TYR A 20 -13.09 10.81 7.94
N PHE A 21 -13.98 10.69 8.94
CA PHE A 21 -13.65 10.07 10.22
C PHE A 21 -13.26 8.59 10.06
N GLU A 22 -14.06 7.81 9.33
CA GLU A 22 -13.79 6.39 9.09
C GLU A 22 -12.48 6.16 8.32
N VAL A 23 -12.21 6.99 7.31
CA VAL A 23 -10.97 6.89 6.53
C VAL A 23 -9.77 7.22 7.40
N VAL A 24 -9.82 8.31 8.18
CA VAL A 24 -8.73 8.69 9.08
C VAL A 24 -8.46 7.61 10.13
N ASP A 25 -9.50 7.03 10.75
CA ASP A 25 -9.33 5.93 11.70
C ASP A 25 -8.60 4.73 11.07
N LYS A 26 -9.01 4.32 9.87
CA LYS A 26 -8.36 3.22 9.12
C LYS A 26 -6.91 3.55 8.74
N VAL A 27 -6.64 4.76 8.28
CA VAL A 27 -5.28 5.23 7.97
C VAL A 27 -4.39 5.12 9.20
N LEU A 28 -4.84 5.59 10.36
CA LEU A 28 -4.06 5.56 11.60
C LEU A 28 -3.85 4.15 12.15
N ARG A 29 -4.84 3.25 12.00
CA ARG A 29 -4.70 1.83 12.35
C ARG A 29 -3.71 1.11 11.45
N LEU A 30 -3.83 1.32 10.14
CA LEU A 30 -2.87 0.73 9.18
C LEU A 30 -1.47 1.28 9.41
N SER A 31 -1.30 2.57 9.64
CA SER A 31 -0.01 3.17 10.01
C SER A 31 0.60 2.51 11.26
N SER A 32 -0.21 2.24 12.29
CA SER A 32 0.21 1.50 13.48
C SER A 32 0.69 0.09 13.14
N CYS A 33 -0.05 -0.61 12.28
CA CYS A 33 0.33 -1.94 11.78
C CYS A 33 1.66 -1.91 11.04
N LEU A 34 1.83 -1.00 10.09
CA LEU A 34 3.05 -0.85 9.30
C LEU A 34 4.28 -0.61 10.17
N LEU A 35 4.18 0.27 11.19
CA LEU A 35 5.25 0.52 12.16
C LEU A 35 5.61 -0.73 12.96
N LYS A 36 4.61 -1.49 13.45
CA LYS A 36 4.82 -2.76 14.15
C LYS A 36 5.46 -3.83 13.24
N MET A 37 5.19 -3.77 11.95
CA MET A 37 5.84 -4.60 10.93
C MET A 37 7.27 -4.14 10.60
N GLY A 38 7.74 -3.05 11.19
CA GLY A 38 9.10 -2.55 11.06
C GLY A 38 9.31 -1.56 9.93
N ILE A 39 8.25 -1.06 9.28
CA ILE A 39 8.34 -0.02 8.24
C ILE A 39 8.78 1.29 8.89
N LYS A 40 9.73 1.96 8.26
CA LYS A 40 10.34 3.21 8.70
C LYS A 40 10.18 4.30 7.65
N SER A 41 10.42 5.54 8.07
CA SER A 41 10.50 6.67 7.14
C SER A 41 11.53 6.39 6.04
N GLY A 42 11.15 6.62 4.79
CA GLY A 42 11.96 6.33 3.60
C GLY A 42 11.84 4.91 3.07
N ASP A 43 11.21 3.97 3.78
CA ASP A 43 10.95 2.63 3.25
C ASP A 43 9.93 2.67 2.11
N ARG A 44 10.13 1.80 1.12
CA ARG A 44 9.27 1.71 -0.06
C ARG A 44 8.24 0.61 0.14
N VAL A 45 6.97 0.98 -0.02
CA VAL A 45 5.82 0.09 0.11
C VAL A 45 5.11 -0.01 -1.23
N LEU A 46 5.10 -1.21 -1.83
CA LEU A 46 4.42 -1.45 -3.09
C LEU A 46 2.91 -1.55 -2.87
N ILE A 47 2.13 -0.84 -3.71
CA ILE A 47 0.68 -0.93 -3.73
C ILE A 47 0.23 -1.38 -5.12
N CYS A 48 -0.39 -2.57 -5.21
CA CYS A 48 -0.85 -3.15 -6.47
C CYS A 48 -2.29 -3.61 -6.37
N SER A 49 -3.20 -2.80 -6.86
CA SER A 49 -4.65 -3.04 -6.77
C SER A 49 -5.41 -2.23 -7.81
N GLU A 50 -6.63 -2.64 -8.09
CA GLU A 50 -7.64 -1.83 -8.78
C GLU A 50 -7.99 -0.60 -7.94
N ASN A 51 -8.73 0.36 -8.56
CA ASN A 51 -9.23 1.54 -7.85
C ASN A 51 -10.27 1.13 -6.80
N ARG A 52 -9.89 1.26 -5.52
CA ARG A 52 -10.72 0.94 -4.36
C ARG A 52 -10.27 1.74 -3.13
N SER A 53 -11.12 1.84 -2.12
CA SER A 53 -10.82 2.62 -0.90
C SER A 53 -9.57 2.14 -0.19
N GLU A 54 -9.30 0.84 -0.15
CA GLU A 54 -8.12 0.25 0.50
C GLU A 54 -6.82 0.76 -0.12
N TRP A 55 -6.82 1.04 -1.43
CA TRP A 55 -5.67 1.64 -2.11
C TRP A 55 -5.38 3.04 -1.55
N ALA A 56 -6.39 3.91 -1.50
CA ALA A 56 -6.23 5.28 -1.00
C ALA A 56 -5.86 5.31 0.48
N ILE A 57 -6.47 4.43 1.31
CA ILE A 57 -6.14 4.30 2.73
C ILE A 57 -4.70 3.84 2.90
N SER A 58 -4.24 2.90 2.07
CA SER A 58 -2.87 2.39 2.11
C SER A 58 -1.84 3.47 1.76
N ASP A 59 -2.09 4.22 0.69
CA ASP A 59 -1.23 5.32 0.26
C ASP A 59 -1.08 6.39 1.36
N LEU A 60 -2.20 6.83 1.93
CA LEU A 60 -2.22 7.78 3.04
C LEU A 60 -1.53 7.24 4.30
N ALA A 61 -1.69 5.94 4.60
CA ALA A 61 -1.07 5.33 5.78
C ALA A 61 0.46 5.23 5.64
N VAL A 62 0.95 4.91 4.44
CA VAL A 62 2.39 4.88 4.13
C VAL A 62 2.99 6.28 4.26
N MET A 63 2.35 7.29 3.65
CA MET A 63 2.81 8.68 3.72
C MET A 63 2.77 9.24 5.15
N ALA A 64 1.75 8.88 5.95
CA ALA A 64 1.61 9.37 7.34
C ALA A 64 2.80 8.99 8.23
N ILE A 65 3.48 7.89 7.96
CA ILE A 65 4.69 7.46 8.69
C ILE A 65 6.00 7.80 7.97
N GLY A 66 5.91 8.60 6.90
CA GLY A 66 7.06 9.03 6.09
C GLY A 66 7.62 7.94 5.18
N GLY A 67 6.85 6.87 4.91
CA GLY A 67 7.16 5.88 3.88
C GLY A 67 6.92 6.43 2.47
N ILE A 68 7.41 5.71 1.47
CA ILE A 68 7.29 6.05 0.06
C ILE A 68 6.40 5.02 -0.63
N SER A 69 5.28 5.47 -1.20
CA SER A 69 4.39 4.60 -1.96
C SER A 69 4.99 4.26 -3.32
N VAL A 70 4.88 2.99 -3.71
CA VAL A 70 5.31 2.50 -5.03
C VAL A 70 4.12 1.87 -5.73
N PRO A 71 3.30 2.66 -6.44
CA PRO A 71 2.18 2.14 -7.21
C PRO A 71 2.67 1.21 -8.32
N ALA A 72 2.04 0.03 -8.43
CA ALA A 72 2.32 -0.94 -9.48
C ALA A 72 1.05 -1.26 -10.28
N TYR A 73 1.20 -1.43 -11.59
CA TYR A 73 0.07 -1.76 -12.46
C TYR A 73 -0.43 -3.18 -12.17
N THR A 74 -1.75 -3.33 -12.16
CA THR A 74 -2.42 -4.64 -11.98
C THR A 74 -2.16 -5.59 -13.15
N THR A 75 -1.70 -5.07 -14.28
CA THR A 75 -1.34 -5.81 -15.49
C THR A 75 0.12 -6.24 -15.56
N ASN A 76 0.95 -5.83 -14.59
CA ASN A 76 2.37 -6.22 -14.55
C ASN A 76 2.53 -7.74 -14.55
N THR A 77 3.54 -8.19 -15.26
CA THR A 77 3.99 -9.59 -15.25
C THR A 77 4.76 -9.93 -13.97
N VAL A 78 5.05 -11.20 -13.76
CA VAL A 78 5.91 -11.63 -12.64
C VAL A 78 7.30 -10.99 -12.75
N ASP A 79 7.87 -10.92 -13.96
CA ASP A 79 9.20 -10.34 -14.19
C ASP A 79 9.23 -8.83 -13.94
N ASP A 80 8.16 -8.11 -14.31
CA ASP A 80 8.02 -6.68 -13.98
C ASP A 80 7.99 -6.47 -12.47
N HIS A 81 7.26 -7.31 -11.74
CA HIS A 81 7.20 -7.26 -10.28
C HIS A 81 8.57 -7.59 -9.67
N ILE A 82 9.27 -8.62 -10.14
CA ILE A 82 10.63 -8.96 -9.67
C ILE A 82 11.55 -7.73 -9.82
N PHE A 83 11.52 -7.10 -10.99
CA PHE A 83 12.32 -5.92 -11.23
C PHE A 83 12.02 -4.79 -10.25
N ILE A 84 10.73 -4.45 -10.06
CA ILE A 84 10.32 -3.38 -9.13
C ILE A 84 10.72 -3.72 -7.69
N LEU A 85 10.46 -4.95 -7.25
CA LEU A 85 10.78 -5.41 -5.89
C LEU A 85 12.26 -5.25 -5.57
N GLN A 86 13.13 -5.59 -6.52
CA GLN A 86 14.59 -5.51 -6.36
C GLN A 86 15.11 -4.09 -6.52
N HIS A 87 14.67 -3.39 -7.58
CA HIS A 87 15.19 -2.05 -7.90
C HIS A 87 14.77 -0.98 -6.89
N ALA A 88 13.51 -1.05 -6.41
CA ALA A 88 13.03 -0.15 -5.37
C ALA A 88 13.33 -0.65 -3.95
N GLU A 89 13.88 -1.85 -3.78
CA GLU A 89 14.12 -2.49 -2.47
C GLU A 89 12.84 -2.45 -1.62
N ILE A 90 11.76 -3.05 -2.12
CA ILE A 90 10.44 -3.01 -1.50
C ILE A 90 10.46 -3.72 -0.13
N SER A 91 10.01 -3.02 0.90
CA SER A 91 9.95 -3.52 2.28
C SER A 91 8.65 -4.23 2.63
N LEU A 92 7.53 -3.83 1.97
CA LEU A 92 6.21 -4.41 2.20
C LEU A 92 5.35 -4.27 0.93
N ILE A 93 4.40 -5.17 0.75
CA ILE A 93 3.44 -5.18 -0.36
C ILE A 93 2.02 -5.11 0.20
N LEU A 94 1.21 -4.21 -0.36
CA LEU A 94 -0.23 -4.11 -0.18
C LEU A 94 -0.89 -4.41 -1.53
N CYS A 95 -1.80 -5.38 -1.59
CA CYS A 95 -2.35 -5.78 -2.89
C CYS A 95 -3.78 -6.31 -2.83
N SER A 96 -4.47 -6.28 -3.98
CA SER A 96 -5.69 -7.06 -4.18
C SER A 96 -5.37 -8.56 -4.24
N GLY A 97 -6.38 -9.37 -3.96
CA GLY A 97 -6.30 -10.83 -4.02
C GLY A 97 -6.28 -11.41 -5.44
N GLY A 98 -6.57 -12.70 -5.53
CA GLY A 98 -6.68 -13.43 -6.79
C GLY A 98 -5.38 -13.40 -7.61
N SER A 99 -5.50 -13.17 -8.92
CA SER A 99 -4.36 -13.23 -9.85
C SER A 99 -3.27 -12.20 -9.57
N ILE A 100 -3.58 -11.08 -8.90
CA ILE A 100 -2.59 -10.06 -8.52
C ILE A 100 -1.72 -10.61 -7.40
N ALA A 101 -2.35 -11.09 -6.32
CA ALA A 101 -1.64 -11.71 -5.20
C ALA A 101 -0.78 -12.88 -5.65
N GLU A 102 -1.31 -13.78 -6.49
CA GLU A 102 -0.56 -14.93 -7.02
C GLU A 102 0.70 -14.52 -7.80
N ARG A 103 0.61 -13.45 -8.63
CA ARG A 103 1.78 -12.95 -9.38
C ARG A 103 2.82 -12.35 -8.44
N LEU A 104 2.38 -11.61 -7.42
CA LEU A 104 3.28 -11.01 -6.43
C LEU A 104 3.96 -12.07 -5.55
N GLU A 105 3.24 -13.11 -5.12
CA GLU A 105 3.86 -14.24 -4.40
C GLU A 105 4.93 -14.95 -5.25
N LYS A 106 4.65 -15.19 -6.53
CA LYS A 106 5.63 -15.74 -7.47
C LYS A 106 6.84 -14.80 -7.60
N ALA A 107 6.60 -13.50 -7.74
CA ALA A 107 7.67 -12.51 -7.85
C ALA A 107 8.56 -12.46 -6.60
N VAL A 108 7.97 -12.51 -5.40
CA VAL A 108 8.70 -12.60 -4.12
C VAL A 108 9.56 -13.86 -4.07
N LYS A 109 8.97 -15.01 -4.41
CA LYS A 109 9.66 -16.31 -4.37
C LYS A 109 10.82 -16.36 -5.37
N PHE A 110 10.57 -16.01 -6.63
CA PHE A 110 11.58 -16.13 -7.70
C PHE A 110 12.61 -14.99 -7.65
N GLY A 111 12.21 -13.78 -7.23
CA GLY A 111 13.09 -12.65 -7.04
C GLY A 111 13.99 -12.75 -5.81
N LYS A 112 13.79 -13.77 -4.95
CA LYS A 112 14.50 -13.94 -3.67
C LYS A 112 14.41 -12.68 -2.80
N CYS A 113 13.27 -12.01 -2.87
CA CYS A 113 12.93 -10.88 -2.02
C CYS A 113 12.06 -11.39 -0.87
N PHE A 114 12.02 -10.67 0.24
CA PHE A 114 11.30 -11.14 1.43
C PHE A 114 10.38 -10.06 2.04
N PRO A 115 9.69 -9.22 1.24
CA PRO A 115 8.70 -8.30 1.80
C PRO A 115 7.53 -9.08 2.38
N ARG A 116 6.92 -8.56 3.45
CA ARG A 116 5.64 -9.06 3.94
C ARG A 116 4.52 -8.60 3.01
N LEU A 117 3.42 -9.35 2.99
CA LEU A 117 2.26 -9.04 2.15
C LEU A 117 1.02 -8.84 3.02
N ILE A 118 0.25 -7.81 2.68
CA ILE A 118 -1.11 -7.57 3.18
C ILE A 118 -2.06 -7.62 1.99
N CYS A 119 -3.08 -8.49 2.05
CA CYS A 119 -4.05 -8.67 1.00
C CYS A 119 -5.38 -8.00 1.35
N PHE A 120 -5.95 -7.23 0.43
CA PHE A 120 -7.21 -6.51 0.61
C PHE A 120 -8.43 -7.43 0.64
N ASP A 121 -8.35 -8.58 -0.01
CA ASP A 121 -9.46 -9.52 -0.18
C ASP A 121 -9.39 -10.73 0.76
N GLY A 122 -8.74 -10.58 1.90
CA GLY A 122 -8.61 -11.60 2.93
C GLY A 122 -7.23 -12.25 3.00
N ALA A 123 -6.99 -13.01 4.06
CA ALA A 123 -5.74 -13.74 4.25
C ALA A 123 -5.63 -14.91 3.27
N SER A 124 -4.46 -15.10 2.67
CA SER A 124 -4.13 -16.25 1.83
C SER A 124 -2.66 -16.63 2.04
N GLY A 125 -2.40 -17.91 2.29
CA GLY A 125 -1.03 -18.37 2.54
C GLY A 125 -0.35 -17.64 3.70
N ASN A 126 0.76 -16.96 3.42
CA ASN A 126 1.52 -16.18 4.41
C ASN A 126 1.16 -14.68 4.42
N MET A 127 0.08 -14.30 3.76
CA MET A 127 -0.39 -12.92 3.73
C MET A 127 -1.27 -12.62 4.94
N MET A 128 -1.10 -11.43 5.51
CA MET A 128 -2.04 -10.85 6.48
C MET A 128 -3.26 -10.30 5.72
N SER A 129 -4.47 -10.43 6.26
CA SER A 129 -5.61 -9.71 5.70
C SER A 129 -5.55 -8.22 6.06
N PHE A 130 -6.10 -7.39 5.19
CA PHE A 130 -6.23 -5.95 5.46
C PHE A 130 -7.14 -5.69 6.67
N ASP A 131 -8.21 -6.46 6.80
CA ASP A 131 -9.13 -6.34 7.93
C ASP A 131 -8.44 -6.69 9.26
N ASP A 132 -7.61 -7.74 9.32
CA ASP A 132 -6.81 -8.06 10.51
C ASP A 132 -5.78 -6.96 10.80
N ALA A 133 -5.14 -6.41 9.76
CA ALA A 133 -4.22 -5.30 9.92
C ALA A 133 -4.89 -4.07 10.56
N LEU A 134 -6.17 -3.85 10.30
CA LEU A 134 -6.95 -2.78 10.95
C LEU A 134 -7.44 -3.18 12.34
N ALA A 135 -8.00 -4.39 12.49
CA ALA A 135 -8.65 -4.84 13.72
C ALA A 135 -7.65 -5.01 14.88
N ASP A 136 -6.48 -5.57 14.61
CA ASP A 136 -5.46 -5.88 15.62
C ASP A 136 -4.64 -4.66 16.07
N ASN A 137 -4.91 -3.48 15.47
CA ASN A 137 -4.12 -2.29 15.75
C ASN A 137 -4.99 -1.12 16.23
N GLN A 138 -4.55 -0.49 17.31
CA GLN A 138 -5.14 0.77 17.75
C GLN A 138 -4.69 1.90 16.83
N PRO A 139 -5.56 2.89 16.55
CA PRO A 139 -5.18 4.04 15.74
C PRO A 139 -4.07 4.84 16.43
N LEU A 140 -3.11 5.30 15.65
CA LEU A 140 -2.09 6.24 16.15
C LEU A 140 -2.74 7.56 16.55
N SER A 141 -2.21 8.21 17.58
CA SER A 141 -2.58 9.60 17.87
C SER A 141 -2.06 10.51 16.76
N LEU A 142 -2.89 11.44 16.29
CA LEU A 142 -2.45 12.48 15.34
C LEU A 142 -1.36 13.40 15.90
N GLN A 143 -1.22 13.47 17.26
CA GLN A 143 -0.13 14.19 17.93
C GLN A 143 1.11 13.33 18.16
N SER A 144 1.13 12.10 17.65
CA SER A 144 2.30 11.23 17.79
C SER A 144 3.46 11.76 16.95
N ASP A 145 4.68 11.77 17.51
CA ASP A 145 5.91 12.18 16.81
C ASP A 145 6.24 11.33 15.58
N VAL A 146 5.62 10.15 15.46
CA VAL A 146 5.80 9.28 14.26
C VAL A 146 4.90 9.69 13.09
N ILE A 147 3.82 10.45 13.35
CA ILE A 147 3.01 11.06 12.29
C ILE A 147 3.72 12.34 11.84
N LYS A 148 4.30 12.27 10.65
CA LYS A 148 5.06 13.40 10.10
C LYS A 148 4.19 14.22 9.16
N ALA A 149 4.21 15.54 9.35
CA ALA A 149 3.73 16.45 8.30
C ALA A 149 4.76 16.41 7.15
N PRO A 150 4.37 15.97 5.93
CA PRO A 150 5.29 15.91 4.82
C PRO A 150 5.74 17.33 4.41
N MET A 151 7.01 17.47 4.10
CA MET A 151 7.54 18.68 3.49
C MET A 151 7.45 18.59 1.96
N ALA A 152 7.40 19.74 1.29
CA ALA A 152 7.35 19.77 -0.19
C ALA A 152 8.57 19.11 -0.87
N SER A 153 9.67 18.95 -0.14
CA SER A 153 10.89 18.27 -0.61
C SER A 153 10.89 16.76 -0.42
N ASP A 154 9.92 16.23 0.34
CA ASP A 154 9.87 14.80 0.62
C ASP A 154 9.34 14.02 -0.59
N ILE A 155 9.88 12.83 -0.79
CA ILE A 155 9.42 11.92 -1.84
C ILE A 155 8.12 11.28 -1.36
N ALA A 156 7.01 11.56 -2.05
CA ALA A 156 5.71 10.98 -1.75
C ALA A 156 5.54 9.59 -2.38
N CYS A 157 5.93 9.44 -3.64
CA CYS A 157 5.78 8.18 -4.37
C CYS A 157 6.91 7.97 -5.38
N LEU A 158 7.07 6.71 -5.79
CA LEU A 158 8.00 6.28 -6.84
C LEU A 158 7.21 5.53 -7.91
N ILE A 159 7.02 6.14 -9.07
CA ILE A 159 6.20 5.58 -10.15
C ILE A 159 7.11 4.96 -11.22
N TYR A 160 6.86 3.69 -11.56
CA TYR A 160 7.55 3.00 -12.62
C TYR A 160 6.85 3.18 -13.96
N THR A 161 7.57 3.72 -14.94
CA THR A 161 7.08 3.90 -16.30
C THR A 161 7.86 3.04 -17.29
N SER A 162 7.23 2.66 -18.41
CA SER A 162 7.92 1.98 -19.52
C SER A 162 8.94 2.93 -20.13
N GLY A 163 10.22 2.72 -19.82
CA GLY A 163 11.30 3.51 -20.42
C GLY A 163 11.49 3.18 -21.90
N THR A 164 11.93 4.15 -22.70
CA THR A 164 12.28 3.99 -24.12
C THR A 164 13.37 2.93 -24.37
N SER A 165 14.10 2.51 -23.34
CA SER A 165 15.17 1.50 -23.37
C SER A 165 14.73 0.08 -22.99
N GLY A 166 13.42 -0.19 -22.87
CA GLY A 166 12.86 -1.52 -22.59
C GLY A 166 12.85 -1.93 -21.11
N LYS A 167 13.54 -1.22 -20.21
CA LYS A 167 13.44 -1.45 -18.75
C LYS A 167 12.63 -0.34 -18.09
N PRO A 168 11.74 -0.67 -17.13
CA PRO A 168 11.02 0.35 -16.39
C PRO A 168 11.95 1.31 -15.66
N LYS A 169 11.58 2.60 -15.60
CA LYS A 169 12.30 3.63 -14.85
C LYS A 169 11.46 4.11 -13.71
N GLY A 170 12.02 4.16 -12.50
CA GLY A 170 11.39 4.78 -11.34
C GLY A 170 11.53 6.31 -11.41
N VAL A 171 10.40 7.01 -11.34
CA VAL A 171 10.29 8.47 -11.33
C VAL A 171 9.77 8.90 -9.96
N MET A 172 10.44 9.90 -9.37
CA MET A 172 10.08 10.55 -8.10
C MET A 172 9.24 11.80 -8.34
#